data_715335c531fc2da61ecec0800d7e3e0a
#
_entry.id   715335c531fc2da61ecec0800d7e3e0a
#
_cell.length_a   1.000
_cell.length_b   1.000
_cell.length_c   1.000
_cell.angle_alpha   90.00
_cell.angle_beta   90.00
_cell.angle_gamma   90.00
#
_symmetry.space_group_name_H-M   'P 1'
#
loop_
_entity.id
_entity.type
_entity.pdbx_description
1 polymer ?
#
loop_
_entity_poly.entity_id
_entity_poly.type
_entity_poly.pdbx_seq_one_letter_code
_entity_poly.pdbx_strand_id
1 'polypeptide(L)'
;MKKVLALVMAVIMVMSLAACGSKTDAPTEAPKTADAPQTTEAGGSDAAPAGTIKIGAIGPLTGDYALYGSAVANGIQIAIDEINAKGGLQFELLSEDDQGDPTMAVNAYNVEMEKGMQVLLGTTTSGACAAVADVANEERVFVLTPSASNPVVNEGKDNVYQVCFTDPNQGASSAQTIKSLGLGTKIAVIWNNAQDYSTSIYQSFMAKAQEIGLEVVSDTTFSDDGNADFSVQLQDAANAGADLVFLPIYYTPVVAIMQQADAAGYGFKFFGVDGMDGLLAVEGFNTALAEGSYMLTPFDANKTDDLTAGFVASYKAKFGDTPNQFAADAYDAMYIFYAACQELGFTSETTPQEICEAMIPWMQSYTYTGLTGEGMVWTADGCVSKVATAYVIRDGAYASVD
;
A
#
# COMPACT_ATOMS: atom_id res chain seq x y z
N MET A 1 34.91 42.14 -19.82
CA MET A 1 35.12 43.49 -19.17
C MET A 1 34.40 43.44 -17.84
N LYS A 2 35.21 43.32 -16.83
CA LYS A 2 35.29 44.21 -15.63
C LYS A 2 34.04 44.14 -14.74
N LYS A 3 34.08 43.42 -13.59
CA LYS A 3 34.60 43.97 -12.30
C LYS A 3 33.48 44.78 -11.59
N VAL A 4 33.11 44.55 -10.38
CA VAL A 4 33.68 44.69 -9.04
C VAL A 4 32.56 45.30 -8.20
N LEU A 5 32.24 45.08 -7.01
CA LEU A 5 32.86 45.04 -5.67
C LEU A 5 31.73 45.05 -4.64
N ALA A 6 31.66 44.23 -3.73
CA ALA A 6 32.20 44.22 -2.35
C ALA A 6 31.46 45.10 -1.33
N LEU A 7 31.05 44.44 -0.27
CA LEU A 7 31.42 44.64 1.14
C LEU A 7 30.91 45.90 1.85
N VAL A 8 30.36 45.72 3.04
CA VAL A 8 30.59 46.38 4.36
C VAL A 8 29.55 45.85 5.36
N MET A 9 29.85 45.02 6.28
CA MET A 9 30.39 45.10 7.67
C MET A 9 29.86 46.22 8.55
N ALA A 10 29.32 45.89 9.69
CA ALA A 10 29.66 46.24 11.09
C ALA A 10 28.45 46.07 12.01
N VAL A 11 28.43 45.19 12.96
CA VAL A 11 28.91 45.26 14.36
C VAL A 11 28.48 46.53 15.12
N ILE A 12 27.62 46.38 16.12
CA ILE A 12 27.76 47.04 17.42
C ILE A 12 27.07 46.19 18.53
N MET A 13 27.90 45.78 19.46
CA MET A 13 27.66 45.32 20.80
C MET A 13 27.46 46.52 21.72
N VAL A 14 26.54 46.46 22.71
CA VAL A 14 26.82 47.08 24.04
C VAL A 14 25.93 46.43 25.11
N MET A 15 26.60 46.00 26.15
CA MET A 15 26.13 45.59 27.49
C MET A 15 25.56 46.76 28.30
N SER A 16 24.74 46.44 29.28
CA SER A 16 24.90 47.03 30.62
C SER A 16 24.19 46.25 31.69
N LEU A 17 24.94 46.07 32.73
CA LEU A 17 24.78 45.35 33.98
C LEU A 17 24.01 46.17 35.06
N ALA A 18 23.61 45.37 36.09
CA ALA A 18 23.60 45.66 37.54
C ALA A 18 22.36 46.42 38.09
N ALA A 19 21.91 46.24 39.31
CA ALA A 19 22.35 45.52 40.51
C ALA A 19 21.25 45.52 41.59
N CYS A 20 21.32 44.49 42.44
CA CYS A 20 21.24 44.46 43.91
C CYS A 20 20.19 45.17 44.77
N GLY A 21 19.70 44.40 45.76
CA GLY A 21 19.46 44.84 47.13
C GLY A 21 18.27 44.14 47.81
N SER A 22 18.38 43.14 48.46
CA SER A 22 18.67 42.63 49.85
C SER A 22 17.66 43.00 50.93
N LYS A 23 17.30 41.94 51.69
CA LYS A 23 17.06 41.77 53.16
C LYS A 23 15.65 41.80 53.71
N THR A 24 15.30 40.67 54.26
CA THR A 24 15.13 40.13 55.62
C THR A 24 13.83 40.48 56.27
N ASP A 25 13.04 39.57 56.78
CA ASP A 25 13.06 38.87 58.05
C ASP A 25 11.91 37.83 58.16
N ALA A 26 12.19 36.70 58.81
CA ALA A 26 11.25 35.73 59.37
C ALA A 26 11.09 36.09 60.90
N PRO A 27 10.38 35.32 61.75
CA PRO A 27 9.44 34.19 61.61
C PRO A 27 8.17 34.36 62.50
N THR A 28 7.18 33.43 62.40
CA THR A 28 6.41 33.00 63.62
C THR A 28 5.68 31.68 63.34
N GLU A 29 5.78 30.78 64.36
CA GLU A 29 5.29 29.38 64.43
C GLU A 29 3.76 29.24 64.57
N ALA A 30 3.30 28.13 64.01
CA ALA A 30 2.34 27.06 64.35
C ALA A 30 1.01 27.37 65.11
N PRO A 31 -0.05 26.54 64.98
CA PRO A 31 -0.05 25.16 65.44
C PRO A 31 -0.75 24.10 64.55
N LYS A 32 -0.36 22.84 64.82
CA LYS A 32 -0.90 21.58 64.30
C LYS A 32 -2.35 21.33 64.68
N THR A 33 -3.13 20.71 63.78
CA THR A 33 -4.12 19.66 64.12
C THR A 33 -4.49 18.79 62.90
N ALA A 34 -4.39 17.48 63.18
CA ALA A 34 -5.26 16.36 62.79
C ALA A 34 -5.26 15.78 61.37
N ASP A 35 -4.89 14.51 61.40
CA ASP A 35 -4.94 13.45 60.35
C ASP A 35 -6.24 13.36 59.55
N ALA A 36 -6.08 13.14 58.25
CA ALA A 36 -7.03 12.45 57.40
C ALA A 36 -6.26 11.55 56.39
N PRO A 37 -6.80 10.42 55.91
CA PRO A 37 -6.05 9.29 55.47
C PRO A 37 -5.40 9.44 54.09
N GLN A 38 -4.18 8.88 53.96
CA GLN A 38 -3.43 8.76 52.74
C GLN A 38 -4.18 7.85 51.75
N THR A 39 -4.64 8.45 50.67
CA THR A 39 -4.88 7.70 49.42
C THR A 39 -3.51 7.47 48.77
N THR A 40 -3.12 6.22 48.68
CA THR A 40 -2.01 5.77 47.86
C THR A 40 -2.32 6.09 46.40
N GLU A 41 -1.71 7.17 45.91
CA GLU A 41 -1.58 7.39 44.46
C GLU A 41 -0.74 6.21 43.90
N ALA A 42 -1.37 5.42 43.03
CA ALA A 42 -0.66 4.48 42.18
C ALA A 42 0.32 5.30 41.34
N GLY A 43 1.60 5.04 41.51
CA GLY A 43 2.65 5.65 40.72
C GLY A 43 2.42 5.34 39.25
N GLY A 44 1.98 6.36 38.49
CA GLY A 44 2.14 6.40 37.07
C GLY A 44 3.65 6.43 36.82
N SER A 45 4.18 5.43 36.17
CA SER A 45 5.51 5.52 35.59
C SER A 45 5.45 6.60 34.51
N ASP A 46 6.06 7.76 34.80
CA ASP A 46 6.47 8.69 33.75
C ASP A 46 7.55 8.00 32.91
N ALA A 47 7.11 7.08 32.03
CA ALA A 47 7.93 6.66 30.91
C ALA A 47 8.13 7.90 30.05
N ALA A 48 9.39 8.30 29.84
CA ALA A 48 9.72 9.30 28.84
C ALA A 48 8.98 8.96 27.55
N PRO A 49 8.46 9.96 26.80
CA PRO A 49 7.77 9.66 25.55
C PRO A 49 8.68 8.80 24.70
N ALA A 50 8.19 7.61 24.34
CA ALA A 50 8.89 6.74 23.39
C ALA A 50 9.12 7.60 22.13
N GLY A 51 10.38 7.66 21.67
CA GLY A 51 10.69 8.41 20.45
C GLY A 51 9.84 7.94 19.28
N THR A 52 9.94 8.61 18.16
CA THR A 52 9.15 8.33 16.95
C THR A 52 9.83 7.27 16.09
N ILE A 53 9.13 6.19 15.75
CA ILE A 53 9.58 5.18 14.76
C ILE A 53 9.23 5.71 13.36
N LYS A 54 10.19 5.64 12.44
CA LYS A 54 10.03 6.12 11.07
C LYS A 54 9.71 4.97 10.12
N ILE A 55 8.57 5.11 9.47
CA ILE A 55 8.01 4.14 8.53
C ILE A 55 8.27 4.64 7.11
N GLY A 56 8.87 3.82 6.27
CA GLY A 56 9.03 4.12 4.85
C GLY A 56 7.82 3.66 4.03
N ALA A 57 7.49 4.44 2.99
CA ALA A 57 6.52 4.07 1.97
C ALA A 57 6.94 4.64 0.62
N ILE A 58 7.33 3.77 -0.30
CA ILE A 58 7.77 4.12 -1.64
C ILE A 58 6.71 3.67 -2.63
N GLY A 59 6.36 4.52 -3.56
CA GLY A 59 5.38 4.18 -4.60
C GLY A 59 5.15 5.31 -5.58
N PRO A 60 4.43 5.07 -6.67
CA PRO A 60 4.11 6.10 -7.64
C PRO A 60 3.14 7.11 -7.01
N LEU A 61 3.64 8.28 -6.66
CA LEU A 61 2.82 9.41 -6.18
C LEU A 61 2.43 10.33 -7.35
N THR A 62 3.16 10.21 -8.46
CA THR A 62 2.88 10.91 -9.72
C THR A 62 2.92 9.93 -10.90
N GLY A 63 2.45 10.35 -12.09
CA GLY A 63 2.43 9.53 -13.31
C GLY A 63 1.24 8.56 -13.40
N ASP A 64 1.39 7.55 -14.25
CA ASP A 64 0.29 6.70 -14.70
C ASP A 64 -0.30 5.78 -13.62
N TYR A 65 0.41 5.57 -12.52
CA TYR A 65 0.01 4.67 -11.43
C TYR A 65 -0.17 5.41 -10.08
N ALA A 66 -0.31 6.74 -10.13
CA ALA A 66 -0.36 7.59 -8.93
C ALA A 66 -1.49 7.22 -7.95
N LEU A 67 -2.60 6.66 -8.44
CA LEU A 67 -3.70 6.22 -7.58
C LEU A 67 -3.29 5.09 -6.62
N TYR A 68 -2.37 4.20 -7.01
CA TYR A 68 -1.90 3.13 -6.14
C TYR A 68 -0.99 3.65 -5.02
N GLY A 69 0.08 4.38 -5.39
CA GLY A 69 1.05 4.88 -4.42
C GLY A 69 0.42 5.85 -3.43
N SER A 70 -0.44 6.75 -3.91
CA SER A 70 -1.20 7.65 -3.06
C SER A 70 -2.12 6.89 -2.10
N ALA A 71 -2.80 5.83 -2.56
CA ALA A 71 -3.66 5.01 -1.72
C ALA A 71 -2.87 4.30 -0.62
N VAL A 72 -1.69 3.73 -0.95
CA VAL A 72 -0.79 3.09 0.01
C VAL A 72 -0.34 4.09 1.08
N ALA A 73 0.22 5.24 0.68
CA ALA A 73 0.67 6.27 1.62
C ALA A 73 -0.48 6.77 2.52
N ASN A 74 -1.65 6.97 1.94
CA ASN A 74 -2.84 7.42 2.65
C ASN A 74 -3.34 6.37 3.67
N GLY A 75 -3.35 5.09 3.31
CA GLY A 75 -3.74 3.99 4.20
C GLY A 75 -2.83 3.88 5.42
N ILE A 76 -1.51 3.93 5.22
CA ILE A 76 -0.51 3.97 6.30
C ILE A 76 -0.75 5.21 7.18
N GLN A 77 -0.97 6.38 6.57
CA GLN A 77 -1.16 7.62 7.32
C GLN A 77 -2.41 7.61 8.19
N ILE A 78 -3.53 7.02 7.75
CA ILE A 78 -4.73 6.84 8.59
C ILE A 78 -4.40 5.97 9.79
N ALA A 79 -3.73 4.83 9.59
CA ALA A 79 -3.33 3.95 10.69
C ALA A 79 -2.39 4.65 11.68
N ILE A 80 -1.40 5.40 11.19
CA ILE A 80 -0.48 6.19 12.02
C ILE A 80 -1.24 7.23 12.86
N ASP A 81 -2.17 7.97 12.25
CA ASP A 81 -2.95 8.98 12.98
C ASP A 81 -3.77 8.34 14.11
N GLU A 82 -4.41 7.21 13.85
CA GLU A 82 -5.20 6.47 14.83
C GLU A 82 -4.33 5.89 15.96
N ILE A 83 -3.16 5.36 15.63
CA ILE A 83 -2.23 4.81 16.61
C ILE A 83 -1.63 5.93 17.48
N ASN A 84 -1.15 6.99 16.85
CA ASN A 84 -0.57 8.13 17.55
C ASN A 84 -1.57 8.82 18.49
N ALA A 85 -2.85 8.86 18.11
CA ALA A 85 -3.91 9.42 18.97
C ALA A 85 -4.15 8.60 20.25
N LYS A 86 -3.77 7.32 20.30
CA LYS A 86 -3.86 6.47 21.49
C LYS A 86 -2.79 6.81 22.54
N GLY A 87 -1.76 7.59 22.16
CA GLY A 87 -0.58 7.86 23.00
C GLY A 87 0.40 6.68 23.06
N GLY A 88 1.52 6.88 23.78
CA GLY A 88 2.59 5.89 23.85
C GLY A 88 3.55 5.98 22.65
N LEU A 89 3.84 4.85 22.01
CA LEU A 89 4.74 4.78 20.85
C LEU A 89 4.18 5.62 19.70
N GLN A 90 5.03 6.45 19.10
CA GLN A 90 4.67 7.36 18.02
C GLN A 90 5.31 6.90 16.70
N PHE A 91 4.66 7.18 15.58
CA PHE A 91 5.12 6.84 14.24
C PHE A 91 5.09 8.06 13.32
N GLU A 92 6.04 8.11 12.40
CA GLU A 92 6.15 9.13 11.35
C GLU A 92 6.27 8.41 10.00
N LEU A 93 5.47 8.83 9.03
CA LEU A 93 5.55 8.34 7.66
C LEU A 93 6.59 9.14 6.88
N LEU A 94 7.55 8.44 6.30
CA LEU A 94 8.37 8.91 5.19
C LEU A 94 7.73 8.40 3.91
N SER A 95 7.58 9.26 2.91
CA SER A 95 6.98 8.86 1.63
C SER A 95 7.72 9.49 0.48
N GLU A 96 8.16 8.65 -0.48
CA GLU A 96 8.93 9.06 -1.65
C GLU A 96 8.27 8.53 -2.94
N ASP A 97 8.35 9.36 -4.00
CA ASP A 97 7.80 9.04 -5.32
C ASP A 97 8.79 8.25 -6.16
N ASP A 98 8.41 7.07 -6.62
CA ASP A 98 9.18 6.24 -7.53
C ASP A 98 8.64 6.25 -8.97
N GLN A 99 7.49 6.86 -9.21
CA GLN A 99 6.79 6.88 -10.52
C GLN A 99 6.55 5.47 -11.11
N GLY A 100 6.70 4.42 -10.31
CA GLY A 100 6.66 3.02 -10.74
C GLY A 100 7.95 2.53 -11.42
N ASP A 101 9.03 3.32 -11.37
CA ASP A 101 10.33 2.99 -11.97
C ASP A 101 11.25 2.32 -10.94
N PRO A 102 11.82 1.12 -11.24
CA PRO A 102 12.69 0.39 -10.32
C PRO A 102 13.95 1.18 -9.90
N THR A 103 14.54 1.99 -10.79
CA THR A 103 15.73 2.77 -10.48
C THR A 103 15.39 3.93 -9.54
N MET A 104 14.26 4.59 -9.78
CA MET A 104 13.79 5.66 -8.91
C MET A 104 13.40 5.10 -7.53
N ALA A 105 12.82 3.91 -7.46
CA ALA A 105 12.47 3.25 -6.21
C ALA A 105 13.70 2.97 -5.33
N VAL A 106 14.80 2.49 -5.90
CA VAL A 106 16.07 2.30 -5.16
C VAL A 106 16.63 3.64 -4.69
N ASN A 107 16.53 4.71 -5.49
CA ASN A 107 16.96 6.04 -5.05
C ASN A 107 16.08 6.56 -3.90
N ALA A 108 14.75 6.37 -3.98
CA ALA A 108 13.81 6.72 -2.93
C ALA A 108 14.10 5.97 -1.63
N TYR A 109 14.39 4.67 -1.72
CA TYR A 109 14.81 3.85 -0.57
C TYR A 109 16.05 4.43 0.12
N ASN A 110 17.08 4.78 -0.63
CA ASN A 110 18.30 5.39 -0.07
C ASN A 110 17.99 6.73 0.64
N VAL A 111 17.12 7.56 0.06
CA VAL A 111 16.65 8.81 0.68
C VAL A 111 15.91 8.56 1.99
N GLU A 112 15.05 7.57 2.06
CA GLU A 112 14.32 7.22 3.30
C GLU A 112 15.28 6.64 4.36
N MET A 113 16.27 5.83 3.97
CA MET A 113 17.32 5.35 4.86
C MET A 113 18.17 6.50 5.45
N GLU A 114 18.53 7.49 4.64
CA GLU A 114 19.23 8.71 5.10
C GLU A 114 18.38 9.52 6.08
N LYS A 115 17.04 9.50 5.93
CA LYS A 115 16.10 10.12 6.86
C LYS A 115 15.88 9.31 8.13
N GLY A 116 16.45 8.11 8.22
CA GLY A 116 16.38 7.21 9.37
C GLY A 116 15.16 6.30 9.37
N MET A 117 14.70 5.83 8.21
CA MET A 117 13.70 4.78 8.08
C MET A 117 14.12 3.53 8.86
N GLN A 118 13.18 2.92 9.59
CA GLN A 118 13.43 1.72 10.40
C GLN A 118 12.75 0.47 9.82
N VAL A 119 11.67 0.63 9.07
CA VAL A 119 10.93 -0.43 8.39
C VAL A 119 10.30 0.14 7.12
N LEU A 120 10.21 -0.68 6.06
CA LEU A 120 9.56 -0.29 4.81
C LEU A 120 8.20 -0.99 4.69
N LEU A 121 7.11 -0.21 4.72
CA LEU A 121 5.74 -0.66 4.43
C LEU A 121 5.36 -0.26 2.99
N GLY A 122 6.13 -0.73 2.04
CA GLY A 122 6.11 -0.45 0.61
C GLY A 122 7.02 -1.48 -0.06
N THR A 123 7.42 -1.42 -1.27
CA THR A 123 7.05 -0.54 -2.36
C THR A 123 5.72 -0.96 -2.99
N THR A 124 5.15 -0.11 -3.84
CA THR A 124 3.79 -0.33 -4.35
C THR A 124 3.76 -1.27 -5.56
N THR A 125 4.53 -1.02 -6.64
CA THR A 125 4.53 -1.86 -7.84
C THR A 125 5.54 -3.00 -7.76
N SER A 126 5.25 -4.13 -8.38
CA SER A 126 6.08 -5.35 -8.28
C SER A 126 7.50 -5.15 -8.78
N GLY A 127 7.69 -4.50 -9.93
CA GLY A 127 9.03 -4.24 -10.48
C GLY A 127 9.88 -3.32 -9.60
N ALA A 128 9.28 -2.24 -9.06
CA ALA A 128 9.93 -1.34 -8.11
C ALA A 128 10.28 -2.06 -6.80
N CYS A 129 9.33 -2.86 -6.29
CA CYS A 129 9.54 -3.65 -5.07
C CYS A 129 10.66 -4.68 -5.22
N ALA A 130 10.75 -5.39 -6.34
CA ALA A 130 11.80 -6.37 -6.57
C ALA A 130 13.20 -5.72 -6.50
N ALA A 131 13.37 -4.55 -7.13
CA ALA A 131 14.63 -3.83 -7.11
C ALA A 131 15.02 -3.33 -5.70
N VAL A 132 14.05 -2.81 -4.94
CA VAL A 132 14.28 -2.36 -3.56
C VAL A 132 14.49 -3.54 -2.61
N ALA A 133 13.76 -4.65 -2.81
CA ALA A 133 13.87 -5.84 -2.00
C ALA A 133 15.27 -6.47 -2.03
N ASP A 134 15.98 -6.39 -3.17
CA ASP A 134 17.37 -6.84 -3.27
C ASP A 134 18.29 -6.05 -2.33
N VAL A 135 18.19 -4.71 -2.34
CA VAL A 135 18.97 -3.83 -1.47
C VAL A 135 18.58 -4.00 -0.01
N ALA A 136 17.28 -4.02 0.28
CA ALA A 136 16.76 -4.19 1.64
C ALA A 136 17.18 -5.54 2.25
N ASN A 137 17.28 -6.60 1.44
CA ASN A 137 17.77 -7.89 1.89
C ASN A 137 19.26 -7.87 2.24
N GLU A 138 20.09 -7.21 1.43
CA GLU A 138 21.51 -7.04 1.73
C GLU A 138 21.74 -6.19 2.98
N GLU A 139 20.96 -5.15 3.19
CA GLU A 139 21.04 -4.23 4.33
C GLU A 139 20.28 -4.70 5.58
N ARG A 140 19.53 -5.80 5.45
CA ARG A 140 18.68 -6.37 6.52
C ARG A 140 17.65 -5.37 7.03
N VAL A 141 16.91 -4.76 6.13
CA VAL A 141 15.72 -3.95 6.40
C VAL A 141 14.48 -4.80 6.15
N PHE A 142 13.55 -4.85 7.10
CA PHE A 142 12.31 -5.58 6.94
C PHE A 142 11.36 -4.85 5.97
N VAL A 143 10.81 -5.60 5.01
CA VAL A 143 9.86 -5.10 4.02
C VAL A 143 8.54 -5.83 4.18
N LEU A 144 7.44 -5.07 4.32
CA LEU A 144 6.08 -5.59 4.28
C LEU A 144 5.32 -4.82 3.20
N THR A 145 5.28 -5.37 1.99
CA THR A 145 4.58 -4.70 0.88
C THR A 145 3.07 -4.91 0.94
N PRO A 146 2.27 -3.83 0.86
CA PRO A 146 0.82 -3.94 0.81
C PRO A 146 0.27 -4.32 -0.58
N SER A 147 1.09 -4.22 -1.64
CA SER A 147 0.54 -4.25 -3.00
C SER A 147 1.41 -4.97 -4.04
N ALA A 148 2.73 -5.04 -3.87
CA ALA A 148 3.59 -5.74 -4.81
C ALA A 148 3.37 -7.25 -4.73
N SER A 149 2.61 -7.79 -5.67
CA SER A 149 2.00 -9.13 -5.62
C SER A 149 2.80 -10.22 -6.34
N ASN A 150 3.82 -9.84 -7.14
CA ASN A 150 4.64 -10.80 -7.86
C ASN A 150 5.59 -11.56 -6.90
N PRO A 151 5.71 -12.90 -7.01
CA PRO A 151 6.63 -13.68 -6.18
C PRO A 151 8.11 -13.30 -6.29
N VAL A 152 8.53 -12.62 -7.37
CA VAL A 152 9.92 -12.16 -7.54
C VAL A 152 10.35 -11.21 -6.41
N VAL A 153 9.41 -10.55 -5.74
CA VAL A 153 9.74 -9.59 -4.67
C VAL A 153 10.33 -10.26 -3.44
N ASN A 154 9.89 -11.49 -3.12
CA ASN A 154 10.33 -12.24 -1.95
C ASN A 154 11.15 -13.50 -2.30
N GLU A 155 11.30 -13.86 -3.58
CA GLU A 155 12.08 -15.01 -3.99
C GLU A 155 13.53 -14.93 -3.50
N GLY A 156 13.93 -15.91 -2.68
CA GLY A 156 15.27 -15.98 -2.09
C GLY A 156 15.55 -14.98 -0.96
N LYS A 157 14.54 -14.27 -0.46
CA LYS A 157 14.64 -13.24 0.59
C LYS A 157 13.75 -13.63 1.78
N ASP A 158 14.32 -13.68 2.97
CA ASP A 158 13.60 -14.04 4.20
C ASP A 158 12.98 -12.86 4.95
N ASN A 159 13.30 -11.62 4.53
CA ASN A 159 12.92 -10.38 5.16
C ASN A 159 11.86 -9.58 4.36
N VAL A 160 11.31 -10.15 3.28
CA VAL A 160 10.31 -9.50 2.41
C VAL A 160 9.00 -10.26 2.49
N TYR A 161 7.95 -9.59 2.94
CA TYR A 161 6.62 -10.16 3.16
C TYR A 161 5.56 -9.37 2.40
N GLN A 162 4.49 -10.04 1.98
CA GLN A 162 3.37 -9.46 1.24
C GLN A 162 2.10 -9.45 2.11
N VAL A 163 1.35 -8.35 2.11
CA VAL A 163 -0.02 -8.32 2.64
C VAL A 163 -1.04 -8.64 1.55
N CYS A 164 -0.75 -8.24 0.31
CA CYS A 164 -1.58 -8.53 -0.86
C CYS A 164 -1.54 -10.02 -1.26
N PHE A 165 -2.58 -10.50 -1.94
CA PHE A 165 -2.57 -11.84 -2.54
C PHE A 165 -1.68 -11.89 -3.78
N THR A 166 -1.05 -13.04 -4.01
CA THR A 166 0.00 -13.19 -5.04
C THR A 166 -0.55 -13.26 -6.47
N ASP A 167 0.27 -12.87 -7.45
CA ASP A 167 -0.06 -12.99 -8.88
C ASP A 167 -0.51 -14.40 -9.30
N PRO A 168 0.18 -15.50 -8.89
CA PRO A 168 -0.28 -16.83 -9.20
C PRO A 168 -1.68 -17.13 -8.67
N ASN A 169 -2.01 -16.60 -7.48
CA ASN A 169 -3.35 -16.74 -6.92
C ASN A 169 -4.36 -15.93 -7.75
N GLN A 170 -4.03 -14.71 -8.15
CA GLN A 170 -4.89 -13.86 -8.98
C GLN A 170 -5.22 -14.52 -10.33
N GLY A 171 -4.20 -15.00 -11.05
CA GLY A 171 -4.39 -15.65 -12.34
C GLY A 171 -5.26 -16.90 -12.25
N ALA A 172 -4.93 -17.80 -11.31
CA ALA A 172 -5.68 -19.03 -11.12
C ALA A 172 -7.13 -18.77 -10.65
N SER A 173 -7.33 -17.84 -9.71
CA SER A 173 -8.66 -17.48 -9.20
C SER A 173 -9.51 -16.80 -10.28
N SER A 174 -8.92 -15.98 -11.15
CA SER A 174 -9.62 -15.34 -12.27
C SER A 174 -10.19 -16.38 -13.22
N ALA A 175 -9.37 -17.34 -13.68
CA ALA A 175 -9.83 -18.41 -14.57
C ALA A 175 -10.95 -19.26 -13.93
N GLN A 176 -10.78 -19.60 -12.64
CA GLN A 176 -11.79 -20.36 -11.89
C GLN A 176 -13.09 -19.58 -11.74
N THR A 177 -13.02 -18.29 -11.45
CA THR A 177 -14.19 -17.41 -11.27
C THR A 177 -14.94 -17.22 -12.57
N ILE A 178 -14.24 -16.91 -13.68
CA ILE A 178 -14.85 -16.78 -15.01
C ILE A 178 -15.62 -18.07 -15.36
N LYS A 179 -15.03 -19.23 -15.12
CA LYS A 179 -15.64 -20.53 -15.40
C LYS A 179 -16.84 -20.84 -14.49
N SER A 180 -16.67 -20.66 -13.19
CA SER A 180 -17.69 -21.07 -12.21
C SER A 180 -18.94 -20.20 -12.28
N LEU A 181 -18.78 -18.92 -12.57
CA LEU A 181 -19.89 -17.97 -12.72
C LEU A 181 -20.43 -17.88 -14.16
N GLY A 182 -19.81 -18.58 -15.12
CA GLY A 182 -20.23 -18.57 -16.52
C GLY A 182 -20.18 -17.19 -17.15
N LEU A 183 -19.16 -16.37 -16.79
CA LEU A 183 -19.05 -14.97 -17.21
C LEU A 183 -18.75 -14.84 -18.71
N GLY A 184 -17.99 -15.79 -19.27
CA GLY A 184 -17.64 -15.87 -20.67
C GLY A 184 -17.39 -17.31 -21.08
N THR A 185 -17.48 -17.58 -22.40
CA THR A 185 -17.22 -18.89 -23.00
C THR A 185 -16.00 -18.89 -23.89
N LYS A 186 -15.68 -17.74 -24.50
CA LYS A 186 -14.53 -17.49 -25.35
C LYS A 186 -13.76 -16.29 -24.84
N ILE A 187 -12.61 -16.56 -24.29
CA ILE A 187 -11.82 -15.55 -23.56
C ILE A 187 -10.74 -14.99 -24.49
N ALA A 188 -10.65 -13.68 -24.59
CA ALA A 188 -9.45 -13.00 -25.07
C ALA A 188 -8.61 -12.56 -23.87
N VAL A 189 -7.29 -12.59 -24.02
CA VAL A 189 -6.36 -12.05 -23.03
C VAL A 189 -5.54 -10.93 -23.68
N ILE A 190 -5.48 -9.78 -23.01
CA ILE A 190 -4.61 -8.66 -23.38
C ILE A 190 -3.73 -8.36 -22.17
N TRP A 191 -2.42 -8.51 -22.32
CA TRP A 191 -1.49 -8.43 -21.21
C TRP A 191 -0.21 -7.66 -21.57
N ASN A 192 0.48 -7.12 -20.57
CA ASN A 192 1.70 -6.34 -20.73
C ASN A 192 2.92 -7.28 -20.56
N ASN A 193 3.67 -7.51 -21.64
CA ASN A 193 4.81 -8.42 -21.65
C ASN A 193 6.12 -7.77 -21.15
N ALA A 194 6.09 -6.50 -20.81
CA ALA A 194 7.23 -5.78 -20.22
C ALA A 194 7.14 -5.70 -18.68
N GLN A 195 6.02 -6.14 -18.07
CA GLN A 195 5.82 -6.10 -16.63
C GLN A 195 5.79 -7.50 -16.02
N ASP A 196 6.59 -7.72 -14.98
CA ASP A 196 6.63 -8.99 -14.23
C ASP A 196 5.26 -9.34 -13.63
N TYR A 197 4.56 -8.34 -13.06
CA TYR A 197 3.20 -8.44 -12.55
C TYR A 197 2.24 -9.04 -13.58
N SER A 198 2.09 -8.40 -14.73
CA SER A 198 1.18 -8.82 -15.78
C SER A 198 1.53 -10.21 -16.33
N THR A 199 2.82 -10.46 -16.54
CA THR A 199 3.35 -11.74 -17.04
C THR A 199 3.04 -12.90 -16.09
N SER A 200 3.24 -12.70 -14.79
CA SER A 200 3.02 -13.73 -13.77
C SER A 200 1.54 -14.11 -13.66
N ILE A 201 0.64 -13.12 -13.62
CA ILE A 201 -0.81 -13.36 -13.60
C ILE A 201 -1.26 -14.06 -14.88
N TYR A 202 -0.80 -13.59 -16.05
CA TYR A 202 -1.09 -14.21 -17.34
C TYR A 202 -0.70 -15.69 -17.36
N GLN A 203 0.53 -16.02 -16.96
CA GLN A 203 1.01 -17.40 -16.96
C GLN A 203 0.15 -18.30 -16.07
N SER A 204 -0.19 -17.85 -14.90
CA SER A 204 -1.03 -18.60 -13.96
C SER A 204 -2.47 -18.74 -14.44
N PHE A 205 -3.01 -17.69 -15.05
CA PHE A 205 -4.32 -17.73 -15.70
C PHE A 205 -4.37 -18.77 -16.81
N MET A 206 -3.38 -18.74 -17.73
CA MET A 206 -3.32 -19.67 -18.86
C MET A 206 -3.17 -21.13 -18.42
N ALA A 207 -2.32 -21.39 -17.42
CA ALA A 207 -2.16 -22.71 -16.84
C ALA A 207 -3.47 -23.23 -16.25
N LYS A 208 -4.18 -22.39 -15.48
CA LYS A 208 -5.45 -22.76 -14.87
C LYS A 208 -6.57 -22.87 -15.90
N ALA A 209 -6.63 -21.99 -16.90
CA ALA A 209 -7.59 -22.04 -17.98
C ALA A 209 -7.48 -23.38 -18.75
N GLN A 210 -6.25 -23.81 -19.05
CA GLN A 210 -6.00 -25.11 -19.67
C GLN A 210 -6.45 -26.27 -18.77
N GLU A 211 -6.11 -26.24 -17.48
CA GLU A 211 -6.48 -27.30 -16.51
C GLU A 211 -7.99 -27.49 -16.43
N ILE A 212 -8.75 -26.39 -16.36
CA ILE A 212 -10.21 -26.45 -16.19
C ILE A 212 -10.99 -26.45 -17.51
N GLY A 213 -10.31 -26.37 -18.66
CA GLY A 213 -10.94 -26.33 -19.98
C GLY A 213 -11.75 -25.04 -20.20
N LEU A 214 -11.19 -23.88 -19.83
CA LEU A 214 -11.70 -22.57 -20.23
C LEU A 214 -11.09 -22.20 -21.58
N GLU A 215 -11.91 -21.86 -22.58
CA GLU A 215 -11.45 -21.62 -23.95
C GLU A 215 -10.86 -20.22 -24.09
N VAL A 216 -9.54 -20.13 -24.32
CA VAL A 216 -8.85 -18.88 -24.68
C VAL A 216 -8.71 -18.84 -26.20
N VAL A 217 -9.36 -17.86 -26.84
CA VAL A 217 -9.46 -17.76 -28.31
C VAL A 217 -8.55 -16.68 -28.90
N SER A 218 -8.08 -15.74 -28.10
CA SER A 218 -7.13 -14.69 -28.48
C SER A 218 -6.18 -14.41 -27.33
N ASP A 219 -4.90 -14.24 -27.63
CA ASP A 219 -3.82 -13.99 -26.69
C ASP A 219 -2.88 -12.95 -27.32
N THR A 220 -2.93 -11.73 -26.82
CA THR A 220 -2.22 -10.60 -27.39
C THR A 220 -1.52 -9.78 -26.31
N THR A 221 -0.42 -9.14 -26.71
CA THR A 221 0.43 -8.37 -25.80
C THR A 221 0.59 -6.93 -26.22
N PHE A 222 1.05 -6.13 -25.27
CA PHE A 222 1.63 -4.82 -25.48
C PHE A 222 2.83 -4.63 -24.54
N SER A 223 3.58 -3.55 -24.70
CA SER A 223 4.66 -3.14 -23.80
C SER A 223 4.47 -1.68 -23.38
N ASP A 224 5.19 -1.23 -22.34
CA ASP A 224 5.07 0.14 -21.81
C ASP A 224 5.65 1.24 -22.73
N ASP A 225 6.07 0.92 -23.93
CA ASP A 225 6.67 1.85 -24.91
C ASP A 225 5.70 2.93 -25.45
N GLY A 226 4.79 3.41 -24.56
CA GLY A 226 3.89 4.50 -24.87
C GLY A 226 2.73 4.11 -25.78
N ASN A 227 2.37 2.84 -25.84
CA ASN A 227 1.28 2.38 -26.66
C ASN A 227 -0.08 2.66 -26.01
N ALA A 228 -0.70 3.76 -26.43
CA ALA A 228 -2.08 4.08 -26.06
C ALA A 228 -3.11 3.52 -27.05
N ASP A 229 -2.68 2.73 -28.07
CA ASP A 229 -3.55 2.17 -29.12
C ASP A 229 -3.64 0.66 -29.01
N PHE A 230 -4.82 0.16 -28.64
CA PHE A 230 -5.18 -1.25 -28.49
C PHE A 230 -6.09 -1.76 -29.61
N SER A 231 -6.21 -1.02 -30.72
CA SER A 231 -7.11 -1.36 -31.82
C SER A 231 -6.82 -2.73 -32.43
N VAL A 232 -5.55 -3.12 -32.51
CA VAL A 232 -5.13 -4.45 -33.04
C VAL A 232 -5.56 -5.57 -32.09
N GLN A 233 -5.29 -5.43 -30.80
CA GLN A 233 -5.63 -6.43 -29.77
C GLN A 233 -7.16 -6.62 -29.68
N LEU A 234 -7.90 -5.52 -29.71
CA LEU A 234 -9.36 -5.54 -29.69
C LEU A 234 -9.96 -6.14 -30.96
N GLN A 235 -9.38 -5.84 -32.13
CA GLN A 235 -9.82 -6.43 -33.38
C GLN A 235 -9.53 -7.96 -33.43
N ASP A 236 -8.39 -8.41 -32.92
CA ASP A 236 -8.06 -9.83 -32.84
C ASP A 236 -9.04 -10.56 -31.91
N ALA A 237 -9.35 -9.98 -30.75
CA ALA A 237 -10.35 -10.52 -29.83
C ALA A 237 -11.73 -10.65 -30.52
N ALA A 238 -12.16 -9.60 -31.23
CA ALA A 238 -13.44 -9.60 -31.94
C ALA A 238 -13.47 -10.63 -33.10
N ASN A 239 -12.41 -10.71 -33.90
CA ASN A 239 -12.29 -11.68 -34.98
C ASN A 239 -12.29 -13.12 -34.49
N ALA A 240 -11.70 -13.39 -33.31
CA ALA A 240 -11.72 -14.69 -32.63
C ALA A 240 -13.10 -15.01 -32.03
N GLY A 241 -13.99 -14.05 -31.96
CA GLY A 241 -15.33 -14.18 -31.37
C GLY A 241 -15.33 -14.26 -29.85
N ALA A 242 -14.41 -13.56 -29.20
CA ALA A 242 -14.37 -13.45 -27.76
C ALA A 242 -15.66 -12.77 -27.22
N ASP A 243 -16.15 -13.25 -26.09
CA ASP A 243 -17.28 -12.68 -25.35
C ASP A 243 -16.85 -12.02 -24.02
N LEU A 244 -15.60 -12.32 -23.58
CA LEU A 244 -14.97 -11.71 -22.44
C LEU A 244 -13.50 -11.42 -22.72
N VAL A 245 -13.01 -10.26 -22.28
CA VAL A 245 -11.58 -9.90 -22.31
C VAL A 245 -11.03 -9.90 -20.88
N PHE A 246 -10.04 -10.76 -20.63
CA PHE A 246 -9.29 -10.80 -19.38
C PHE A 246 -8.10 -9.84 -19.46
N LEU A 247 -7.96 -8.98 -18.45
CA LEU A 247 -7.02 -7.86 -18.38
C LEU A 247 -6.16 -7.96 -17.12
N PRO A 248 -5.08 -8.78 -17.13
CA PRO A 248 -4.13 -8.84 -16.02
C PRO A 248 -3.13 -7.68 -16.09
N ILE A 249 -3.62 -6.45 -16.00
CA ILE A 249 -2.89 -5.21 -16.22
C ILE A 249 -3.37 -4.11 -15.26
N TYR A 250 -2.62 -3.01 -15.19
CA TYR A 250 -2.95 -1.85 -14.38
C TYR A 250 -4.10 -1.01 -14.98
N TYR A 251 -4.72 -0.14 -14.16
CA TYR A 251 -5.95 0.59 -14.52
C TYR A 251 -5.82 1.51 -15.74
N THR A 252 -4.65 2.15 -15.95
CA THR A 252 -4.48 3.11 -17.05
C THR A 252 -4.70 2.47 -18.43
N PRO A 253 -4.04 1.35 -18.79
CA PRO A 253 -4.37 0.66 -20.03
C PRO A 253 -5.76 0.03 -20.03
N VAL A 254 -6.32 -0.39 -18.89
CA VAL A 254 -7.72 -0.87 -18.82
C VAL A 254 -8.69 0.20 -19.28
N VAL A 255 -8.54 1.43 -18.78
CA VAL A 255 -9.38 2.58 -19.20
C VAL A 255 -9.28 2.81 -20.70
N ALA A 256 -8.09 2.83 -21.27
CA ALA A 256 -7.88 3.02 -22.70
C ALA A 256 -8.51 1.89 -23.54
N ILE A 257 -8.38 0.64 -23.10
CA ILE A 257 -8.99 -0.54 -23.76
C ILE A 257 -10.52 -0.43 -23.75
N MET A 258 -11.12 -0.09 -22.61
CA MET A 258 -12.58 0.06 -22.49
C MET A 258 -13.11 1.20 -23.40
N GLN A 259 -12.43 2.34 -23.43
CA GLN A 259 -12.80 3.47 -24.28
C GLN A 259 -12.69 3.12 -25.78
N GLN A 260 -11.63 2.41 -26.17
CA GLN A 260 -11.43 2.02 -27.58
C GLN A 260 -12.38 0.89 -27.99
N ALA A 261 -12.71 -0.04 -27.11
CA ALA A 261 -13.71 -1.06 -27.38
C ALA A 261 -15.10 -0.45 -27.60
N ASP A 262 -15.50 0.51 -26.78
CA ASP A 262 -16.77 1.25 -26.94
C ASP A 262 -16.80 2.03 -28.26
N ALA A 263 -15.73 2.78 -28.57
CA ALA A 263 -15.61 3.54 -29.80
C ALA A 263 -15.66 2.67 -31.07
N ALA A 264 -15.15 1.43 -30.97
CA ALA A 264 -15.22 0.45 -32.05
C ALA A 264 -16.55 -0.35 -32.10
N GLY A 265 -17.43 -0.18 -31.11
CA GLY A 265 -18.71 -0.87 -31.00
C GLY A 265 -18.59 -2.33 -30.57
N TYR A 266 -17.52 -2.71 -29.89
CA TYR A 266 -17.35 -4.06 -29.35
C TYR A 266 -18.07 -4.20 -28.00
N GLY A 267 -18.91 -5.23 -27.88
CA GLY A 267 -19.69 -5.51 -26.67
C GLY A 267 -19.05 -6.53 -25.73
N PHE A 268 -17.74 -6.42 -25.49
CA PHE A 268 -17.04 -7.33 -24.60
C PHE A 268 -17.45 -7.15 -23.14
N LYS A 269 -17.47 -8.23 -22.37
CA LYS A 269 -17.34 -8.15 -20.93
C LYS A 269 -15.86 -8.05 -20.58
N PHE A 270 -15.53 -7.35 -19.49
CA PHE A 270 -14.17 -7.25 -19.00
C PHE A 270 -14.02 -7.92 -17.64
N PHE A 271 -12.89 -8.56 -17.45
CA PHE A 271 -12.50 -9.14 -16.17
C PHE A 271 -11.05 -8.72 -15.88
N GLY A 272 -10.87 -7.97 -14.79
CA GLY A 272 -9.56 -7.53 -14.32
C GLY A 272 -9.13 -8.23 -13.04
N VAL A 273 -8.00 -7.83 -12.54
CA VAL A 273 -7.37 -8.27 -11.30
C VAL A 273 -7.24 -7.07 -10.36
N ASP A 274 -6.48 -7.18 -9.27
CA ASP A 274 -6.29 -6.06 -8.34
C ASP A 274 -5.83 -4.76 -9.01
N GLY A 275 -4.97 -4.85 -10.04
CA GLY A 275 -4.51 -3.71 -10.82
C GLY A 275 -5.60 -2.95 -11.57
N MET A 276 -6.82 -3.48 -11.65
CA MET A 276 -7.96 -2.73 -12.18
C MET A 276 -8.59 -1.80 -11.12
N ASP A 277 -8.29 -2.00 -9.82
CA ASP A 277 -8.83 -1.14 -8.77
C ASP A 277 -8.24 0.28 -8.87
N GLY A 278 -9.12 1.27 -8.72
CA GLY A 278 -8.82 2.68 -8.97
C GLY A 278 -9.39 3.21 -10.27
N LEU A 279 -9.79 2.35 -11.22
CA LEU A 279 -10.30 2.82 -12.51
C LEU A 279 -11.51 3.77 -12.40
N LEU A 280 -12.37 3.59 -11.38
CA LEU A 280 -13.53 4.43 -11.14
C LEU A 280 -13.16 5.84 -10.65
N ALA A 281 -11.93 6.04 -10.16
CA ALA A 281 -11.41 7.33 -9.70
C ALA A 281 -10.57 8.06 -10.77
N VAL A 282 -10.40 7.47 -11.97
CA VAL A 282 -9.61 8.09 -13.04
C VAL A 282 -10.32 9.33 -13.57
N GLU A 283 -9.65 10.48 -13.51
CA GLU A 283 -10.20 11.74 -13.96
C GLU A 283 -10.58 11.69 -15.47
N GLY A 284 -11.81 12.07 -15.78
CA GLY A 284 -12.31 12.07 -17.15
C GLY A 284 -12.72 10.72 -17.72
N PHE A 285 -12.59 9.63 -16.97
CA PHE A 285 -13.10 8.34 -17.39
C PHE A 285 -14.63 8.27 -17.27
N ASN A 286 -15.29 7.83 -18.34
CA ASN A 286 -16.71 7.53 -18.29
C ASN A 286 -16.95 6.18 -17.61
N THR A 287 -17.26 6.19 -16.32
CA THR A 287 -17.42 4.98 -15.51
C THR A 287 -18.54 4.05 -15.98
N ALA A 288 -19.48 4.55 -16.80
CA ALA A 288 -20.50 3.69 -17.41
C ALA A 288 -19.91 2.63 -18.36
N LEU A 289 -18.70 2.84 -18.88
CA LEU A 289 -17.99 1.85 -19.71
C LEU A 289 -17.49 0.65 -18.90
N ALA A 290 -17.34 0.82 -17.61
CA ALA A 290 -16.93 -0.26 -16.70
C ALA A 290 -18.12 -1.06 -16.14
N GLU A 291 -19.36 -0.65 -16.42
CA GLU A 291 -20.56 -1.32 -15.91
C GLU A 291 -20.62 -2.79 -16.35
N GLY A 292 -20.84 -3.69 -15.40
CA GLY A 292 -20.84 -5.13 -15.64
C GLY A 292 -19.45 -5.76 -15.77
N SER A 293 -18.36 -5.00 -15.64
CA SER A 293 -17.00 -5.52 -15.54
C SER A 293 -16.75 -6.14 -14.18
N TYR A 294 -15.91 -7.18 -14.15
CA TYR A 294 -15.54 -7.92 -12.95
C TYR A 294 -14.08 -7.69 -12.60
N MET A 295 -13.75 -7.80 -11.32
CA MET A 295 -12.38 -7.79 -10.83
C MET A 295 -12.22 -8.64 -9.57
N LEU A 296 -10.96 -8.95 -9.22
CA LEU A 296 -10.61 -9.55 -7.93
C LEU A 296 -10.14 -8.46 -6.97
N THR A 297 -10.68 -8.46 -5.75
CA THR A 297 -10.22 -7.59 -4.66
C THR A 297 -10.47 -8.27 -3.31
N PRO A 298 -9.61 -8.06 -2.29
CA PRO A 298 -9.87 -8.54 -0.94
C PRO A 298 -10.70 -7.56 -0.11
N PHE A 299 -11.00 -6.36 -0.64
CA PHE A 299 -11.59 -5.27 0.13
C PHE A 299 -12.92 -4.78 -0.47
N ASP A 300 -13.89 -4.55 0.40
CA ASP A 300 -15.17 -3.95 0.07
C ASP A 300 -15.43 -2.72 0.96
N ALA A 301 -15.30 -1.54 0.37
CA ALA A 301 -15.54 -0.27 1.06
C ALA A 301 -17.01 -0.08 1.51
N ASN A 302 -17.93 -0.93 1.07
CA ASN A 302 -19.34 -0.86 1.43
C ASN A 302 -19.73 -1.78 2.60
N LYS A 303 -18.79 -2.58 3.13
CA LYS A 303 -19.03 -3.37 4.34
C LYS A 303 -19.36 -2.45 5.51
N THR A 304 -20.30 -2.93 6.34
CA THR A 304 -20.88 -2.17 7.45
C THR A 304 -20.37 -2.58 8.83
N ASP A 305 -19.36 -3.46 8.89
CA ASP A 305 -18.69 -3.75 10.16
C ASP A 305 -17.94 -2.49 10.67
N ASP A 306 -17.75 -2.41 11.98
CA ASP A 306 -17.23 -1.21 12.64
C ASP A 306 -15.82 -0.84 12.15
N LEU A 307 -14.96 -1.83 11.84
CA LEU A 307 -13.59 -1.60 11.38
C LEU A 307 -13.60 -0.97 9.99
N THR A 308 -14.29 -1.60 9.04
CA THR A 308 -14.39 -1.10 7.66
C THR A 308 -15.07 0.26 7.60
N ALA A 309 -16.21 0.41 8.28
CA ALA A 309 -16.94 1.68 8.30
C ALA A 309 -16.10 2.82 8.92
N GLY A 310 -15.36 2.54 10.00
CA GLY A 310 -14.45 3.49 10.64
C GLY A 310 -13.31 3.93 9.73
N PHE A 311 -12.61 2.97 9.09
CA PHE A 311 -11.54 3.25 8.15
C PHE A 311 -12.03 4.08 6.95
N VAL A 312 -13.14 3.68 6.33
CA VAL A 312 -13.72 4.40 5.18
C VAL A 312 -14.12 5.83 5.57
N ALA A 313 -14.71 6.01 6.76
CA ALA A 313 -15.08 7.34 7.26
C ALA A 313 -13.85 8.24 7.49
N SER A 314 -12.80 7.70 8.15
CA SER A 314 -11.53 8.41 8.40
C SER A 314 -10.85 8.79 7.10
N TYR A 315 -10.78 7.87 6.14
CA TYR A 315 -10.17 8.08 4.83
C TYR A 315 -10.91 9.20 4.05
N LYS A 316 -12.24 9.09 3.95
CA LYS A 316 -13.07 10.11 3.28
C LYS A 316 -12.96 11.49 3.93
N ALA A 317 -12.94 11.54 5.25
CA ALA A 317 -12.81 12.80 5.97
C ALA A 317 -11.47 13.50 5.73
N LYS A 318 -10.38 12.72 5.57
CA LYS A 318 -9.03 13.28 5.40
C LYS A 318 -8.68 13.56 3.93
N PHE A 319 -9.05 12.68 3.01
CA PHE A 319 -8.60 12.71 1.62
C PHE A 319 -9.71 13.03 0.61
N GLY A 320 -10.98 12.96 0.99
CA GLY A 320 -12.12 13.31 0.14
C GLY A 320 -12.63 12.17 -0.75
N ASP A 321 -11.90 11.05 -0.83
CA ASP A 321 -12.19 9.92 -1.71
C ASP A 321 -12.58 8.65 -0.94
N THR A 322 -13.12 7.67 -1.66
CA THR A 322 -13.35 6.32 -1.12
C THR A 322 -12.06 5.52 -1.21
N PRO A 323 -11.60 4.85 -0.11
CA PRO A 323 -10.41 4.02 -0.16
C PRO A 323 -10.60 2.81 -1.07
N ASN A 324 -9.55 2.42 -1.77
CA ASN A 324 -9.43 1.19 -2.53
C ASN A 324 -8.70 0.10 -1.70
N GLN A 325 -8.51 -1.10 -2.28
CA GLN A 325 -7.82 -2.20 -1.61
C GLN A 325 -6.38 -1.88 -1.21
N PHE A 326 -5.66 -1.07 -2.00
CA PHE A 326 -4.26 -0.71 -1.70
C PHE A 326 -4.14 0.12 -0.42
N ALA A 327 -5.10 1.03 -0.21
CA ALA A 327 -5.19 1.77 1.05
C ALA A 327 -5.53 0.86 2.23
N ALA A 328 -6.43 -0.11 2.04
CA ALA A 328 -6.83 -1.04 3.08
C ALA A 328 -5.71 -2.04 3.44
N ASP A 329 -5.00 -2.58 2.44
CA ASP A 329 -3.83 -3.45 2.66
C ASP A 329 -2.69 -2.69 3.37
N ALA A 330 -2.49 -1.43 3.03
CA ALA A 330 -1.49 -0.58 3.66
C ALA A 330 -1.84 -0.21 5.12
N TYR A 331 -3.11 0.01 5.39
CA TYR A 331 -3.62 0.17 6.75
C TYR A 331 -3.37 -1.10 7.58
N ASP A 332 -3.70 -2.27 7.03
CA ASP A 332 -3.43 -3.56 7.67
C ASP A 332 -1.92 -3.77 7.91
N ALA A 333 -1.05 -3.44 6.94
CA ALA A 333 0.40 -3.53 7.07
C ALA A 333 0.92 -2.71 8.26
N MET A 334 0.42 -1.48 8.44
CA MET A 334 0.81 -0.63 9.56
C MET A 334 0.33 -1.20 10.91
N TYR A 335 -0.88 -1.75 10.98
CA TYR A 335 -1.37 -2.38 12.20
C TYR A 335 -0.67 -3.69 12.54
N ILE A 336 -0.24 -4.47 11.55
CA ILE A 336 0.62 -5.65 11.73
C ILE A 336 1.96 -5.21 12.35
N PHE A 337 2.61 -4.19 11.79
CA PHE A 337 3.86 -3.68 12.35
C PHE A 337 3.68 -3.09 13.75
N TYR A 338 2.58 -2.38 13.99
CA TYR A 338 2.26 -1.87 15.33
C TYR A 338 2.10 -3.00 16.37
N ALA A 339 1.43 -4.10 16.01
CA ALA A 339 1.31 -5.27 16.89
C ALA A 339 2.68 -5.86 17.21
N ALA A 340 3.57 -5.98 16.22
CA ALA A 340 4.94 -6.41 16.43
C ALA A 340 5.72 -5.48 17.38
N CYS A 341 5.57 -4.15 17.21
CA CYS A 341 6.19 -3.20 18.12
C CYS A 341 5.74 -3.39 19.58
N GLN A 342 4.46 -3.69 19.78
CA GLN A 342 3.92 -3.94 21.13
C GLN A 342 4.42 -5.23 21.75
N GLU A 343 4.53 -6.30 20.97
CA GLU A 343 4.95 -7.61 21.45
C GLU A 343 6.48 -7.76 21.60
N LEU A 344 7.23 -7.16 20.65
CA LEU A 344 8.69 -7.27 20.59
C LEU A 344 9.42 -6.11 21.29
N GLY A 345 8.67 -5.05 21.65
CA GLY A 345 9.21 -3.92 22.40
C GLY A 345 10.08 -2.96 21.57
N PHE A 346 9.80 -2.81 20.28
CA PHE A 346 10.53 -1.87 19.42
C PHE A 346 10.31 -0.42 19.87
N THR A 347 11.36 0.38 19.71
CA THR A 347 11.40 1.81 20.04
C THR A 347 12.08 2.60 18.91
N SER A 348 12.10 3.92 19.03
CA SER A 348 12.86 4.78 18.10
C SER A 348 14.37 4.51 18.06
N GLU A 349 14.90 3.82 19.06
CA GLU A 349 16.32 3.47 19.15
C GLU A 349 16.62 2.08 18.56
N THR A 350 15.59 1.28 18.24
CA THR A 350 15.75 -0.04 17.64
C THR A 350 16.21 0.11 16.19
N THR A 351 17.34 -0.50 15.85
CA THR A 351 17.88 -0.39 14.50
C THR A 351 17.05 -1.15 13.46
N PRO A 352 17.10 -0.78 12.16
CA PRO A 352 16.42 -1.53 11.09
C PRO A 352 16.78 -3.02 11.09
N GLN A 353 18.04 -3.36 11.36
CA GLN A 353 18.52 -4.75 11.40
C GLN A 353 17.95 -5.53 12.58
N GLU A 354 17.86 -4.92 13.77
CA GLU A 354 17.22 -5.54 14.94
C GLU A 354 15.73 -5.77 14.71
N ILE A 355 15.05 -4.82 14.08
CA ILE A 355 13.65 -4.98 13.66
C ILE A 355 13.54 -6.14 12.67
N CYS A 356 14.36 -6.15 11.63
CA CYS A 356 14.34 -7.19 10.59
C CYS A 356 14.48 -8.60 11.18
N GLU A 357 15.52 -8.84 11.98
CA GLU A 357 15.81 -10.16 12.55
C GLU A 357 14.70 -10.62 13.54
N ALA A 358 14.06 -9.70 14.23
CA ALA A 358 12.96 -10.03 15.13
C ALA A 358 11.62 -10.24 14.40
N MET A 359 11.37 -9.47 13.34
CA MET A 359 10.14 -9.57 12.54
C MET A 359 10.02 -10.89 11.79
N ILE A 360 11.11 -11.42 11.25
CA ILE A 360 11.09 -12.66 10.44
C ILE A 360 10.43 -13.83 11.18
N PRO A 361 10.91 -14.29 12.34
CA PRO A 361 10.28 -15.38 13.08
C PRO A 361 8.91 -15.00 13.64
N TRP A 362 8.69 -13.74 13.98
CA TRP A 362 7.41 -13.26 14.48
C TRP A 362 6.33 -13.36 13.40
N MET A 363 6.58 -12.88 12.18
CA MET A 363 5.65 -12.97 11.04
C MET A 363 5.22 -14.40 10.74
N GLN A 364 6.14 -15.37 10.83
CA GLN A 364 5.85 -16.78 10.54
C GLN A 364 4.96 -17.46 11.62
N SER A 365 4.81 -16.83 12.78
CA SER A 365 3.97 -17.32 13.88
C SER A 365 2.73 -16.47 14.12
N TYR A 366 2.64 -15.31 13.48
CA TYR A 366 1.57 -14.34 13.70
C TYR A 366 0.34 -14.64 12.86
N THR A 367 -0.83 -14.40 13.44
CA THR A 367 -2.12 -14.47 12.74
C THR A 367 -2.81 -13.13 12.86
N TYR A 368 -3.24 -12.58 11.75
CA TYR A 368 -3.87 -11.27 11.69
C TYR A 368 -5.28 -11.34 11.07
N THR A 369 -6.19 -10.56 11.62
CA THR A 369 -7.51 -10.28 11.04
C THR A 369 -7.67 -8.77 10.93
N GLY A 370 -7.91 -8.28 9.74
CA GLY A 370 -8.00 -6.85 9.43
C GLY A 370 -9.04 -6.53 8.37
N LEU A 371 -8.84 -5.42 7.68
CA LEU A 371 -9.75 -4.94 6.62
C LEU A 371 -9.82 -5.89 5.42
N THR A 372 -8.69 -6.55 5.11
CA THR A 372 -8.49 -7.24 3.83
C THR A 372 -8.42 -8.76 3.96
N GLY A 373 -8.55 -9.30 5.16
CA GLY A 373 -8.60 -10.74 5.38
C GLY A 373 -8.81 -11.12 6.83
N GLU A 374 -9.36 -12.33 7.04
CA GLU A 374 -9.56 -12.95 8.34
C GLU A 374 -8.56 -14.09 8.53
N GLY A 375 -7.90 -14.13 9.71
CA GLY A 375 -7.00 -15.21 10.06
C GLY A 375 -5.81 -15.36 9.10
N MET A 376 -5.30 -14.26 8.57
CA MET A 376 -4.15 -14.26 7.67
C MET A 376 -2.91 -14.76 8.37
N VAL A 377 -2.19 -15.68 7.74
CA VAL A 377 -0.90 -16.23 8.18
C VAL A 377 0.10 -16.18 7.03
N TRP A 378 1.37 -16.15 7.36
CA TRP A 378 2.46 -16.04 6.39
C TRP A 378 3.30 -17.29 6.35
N THR A 379 3.69 -17.68 5.13
CA THR A 379 4.66 -18.74 4.90
C THR A 379 6.08 -18.21 5.05
N ALA A 380 7.07 -19.09 5.14
CA ALA A 380 8.48 -18.72 5.30
C ALA A 380 9.06 -17.95 4.11
N ASP A 381 8.43 -18.06 2.94
CA ASP A 381 8.75 -17.30 1.74
C ASP A 381 7.99 -15.97 1.63
N GLY A 382 7.37 -15.51 2.72
CA GLY A 382 6.76 -14.19 2.83
C GLY A 382 5.37 -14.05 2.19
N CYS A 383 4.79 -15.11 1.65
CA CYS A 383 3.47 -15.08 1.06
C CYS A 383 2.36 -15.19 2.12
N VAL A 384 1.28 -14.43 1.95
CA VAL A 384 0.12 -14.45 2.83
C VAL A 384 -0.95 -15.43 2.36
N SER A 385 -1.68 -16.05 3.30
CA SER A 385 -2.83 -16.94 3.04
C SER A 385 -4.13 -16.16 2.69
N LYS A 386 -4.03 -15.14 1.86
CA LYS A 386 -5.17 -14.30 1.48
C LYS A 386 -5.91 -14.88 0.28
N VAL A 387 -7.24 -14.80 0.29
CA VAL A 387 -8.10 -15.25 -0.81
C VAL A 387 -8.67 -14.03 -1.53
N ALA A 388 -8.56 -14.04 -2.86
CA ALA A 388 -9.20 -13.04 -3.70
C ALA A 388 -10.70 -13.31 -3.82
N THR A 389 -11.51 -12.26 -3.75
CA THR A 389 -12.96 -12.31 -3.95
C THR A 389 -13.33 -11.55 -5.23
N ALA A 390 -14.26 -12.08 -6.00
CA ALA A 390 -14.74 -11.41 -7.20
C ALA A 390 -15.77 -10.32 -6.85
N TYR A 391 -15.60 -9.17 -7.48
CA TYR A 391 -16.55 -8.07 -7.45
C TYR A 391 -16.98 -7.70 -8.87
N VAL A 392 -18.16 -7.11 -8.97
CA VAL A 392 -18.69 -6.58 -10.22
C VAL A 392 -18.94 -5.09 -10.07
N ILE A 393 -18.73 -4.31 -11.11
CA ILE A 393 -19.09 -2.90 -11.13
C ILE A 393 -20.57 -2.79 -11.50
N ARG A 394 -21.36 -2.22 -10.58
CA ARG A 394 -22.81 -1.96 -10.75
C ARG A 394 -23.11 -0.56 -10.24
N ASP A 395 -23.87 0.21 -11.03
CA ASP A 395 -24.27 1.58 -10.69
C ASP A 395 -23.05 2.48 -10.34
N GLY A 396 -21.91 2.23 -11.01
CA GLY A 396 -20.67 2.96 -10.81
C GLY A 396 -19.94 2.66 -9.50
N ALA A 397 -20.23 1.54 -8.84
CA ALA A 397 -19.59 1.09 -7.59
C ALA A 397 -19.22 -0.39 -7.63
N TYR A 398 -18.29 -0.81 -6.80
CA TYR A 398 -17.97 -2.23 -6.61
C TYR A 398 -19.08 -2.90 -5.77
N ALA A 399 -19.58 -4.01 -6.25
CA ALA A 399 -20.58 -4.83 -5.59
C ALA A 399 -20.11 -6.29 -5.52
N SER A 400 -20.34 -6.96 -4.40
CA SER A 400 -20.02 -8.39 -4.26
C SER A 400 -20.78 -9.21 -5.31
N VAL A 401 -20.14 -10.27 -5.78
CA VAL A 401 -20.78 -11.28 -6.63
C VAL A 401 -21.35 -12.33 -5.69
N ASP A 402 -22.70 -12.31 -5.54
CA ASP A 402 -23.44 -13.29 -4.73
C ASP A 402 -23.49 -14.67 -5.39
#